data_e78529a39c75dc47c0d0189299daf05c
#
_entry.id   e78529a39c75dc47c0d0189299daf05c
#
_cell.length_a   1.000
_cell.length_b   1.000
_cell.length_c   1.000
_cell.angle_alpha   90.00
_cell.angle_beta   90.00
_cell.angle_gamma   90.00
#
_symmetry.space_group_name_H-M   'P 1'
#
loop_
_entity.id
_entity.type
_entity.pdbx_description
1 polymer ?
#
loop_
_entity_poly.entity_id
_entity_poly.type
_entity_poly.pdbx_seq_one_letter_code
_entity_poly.pdbx_strand_id
1 'polypeptide(L)'
;ICLETVTWCLEQGGEHAAPEHVTLLQDCAEICQTSANFMIRGSDLHAETCGACAEVCERCAADCERMRDDPRMAACAEMCRRCAESCRRMAHQMA
;
A
#
# COMPACT_ATOMS: atom_id res chain seq x y z
N ILE A 1 -3.26 0.66 8.10
CA ILE A 1 -4.45 -0.06 7.63
C ILE A 1 -4.10 -1.38 6.94
N CYS A 2 -2.99 -1.43 6.21
CA CYS A 2 -2.62 -2.68 5.52
C CYS A 2 -2.35 -3.83 6.48
N LEU A 3 -1.66 -3.58 7.60
CA LEU A 3 -1.38 -4.64 8.58
C LEU A 3 -2.65 -5.11 9.27
N GLU A 4 -3.56 -4.21 9.60
CA GLU A 4 -4.84 -4.57 10.17
C GLU A 4 -5.66 -5.41 9.19
N THR A 5 -5.58 -5.05 7.92
CA THR A 5 -6.27 -5.76 6.85
C THR A 5 -5.71 -7.17 6.68
N VAL A 6 -4.39 -7.35 6.84
CA VAL A 6 -3.77 -8.68 6.77
C VAL A 6 -4.39 -9.62 7.80
N THR A 7 -4.46 -9.17 9.05
CA THR A 7 -5.05 -9.98 10.12
C THR A 7 -6.50 -10.35 9.81
N TRP A 8 -7.27 -9.37 9.39
CA TRP A 8 -8.67 -9.59 9.04
C TRP A 8 -8.82 -10.57 7.88
N CYS A 9 -8.01 -10.42 6.82
CA CYS A 9 -8.06 -11.30 5.66
C CYS A 9 -7.73 -12.74 6.02
N LEU A 10 -6.76 -12.95 6.89
CA LEU A 10 -6.40 -14.30 7.33
C LEU A 10 -7.54 -14.95 8.08
N GLU A 11 -8.29 -14.17 8.88
CA GLU A 11 -9.45 -14.67 9.59
C GLU A 11 -10.60 -15.06 8.67
N GLN A 12 -10.77 -14.33 7.56
CA GLN A 12 -11.83 -14.60 6.60
C GLN A 12 -11.55 -15.86 5.77
N GLY A 13 -10.30 -16.18 5.50
CA GLY A 13 -9.93 -17.30 4.66
C GLY A 13 -10.27 -17.09 3.18
N GLY A 14 -10.23 -18.16 2.39
CA GLY A 14 -10.55 -18.11 0.97
C GLY A 14 -9.66 -17.14 0.19
N GLU A 15 -10.26 -16.34 -0.69
CA GLU A 15 -9.53 -15.35 -1.50
C GLU A 15 -8.81 -14.32 -0.65
N HIS A 16 -9.40 -13.98 0.50
CA HIS A 16 -8.80 -12.99 1.40
C HIS A 16 -7.47 -13.48 1.99
N ALA A 17 -7.32 -14.79 2.16
CA ALA A 17 -6.11 -15.38 2.70
C ALA A 17 -5.16 -15.89 1.62
N ALA A 18 -5.42 -15.62 0.34
CA ALA A 18 -4.55 -16.05 -0.75
C ALA A 18 -3.14 -15.49 -0.55
N PRO A 19 -2.09 -16.31 -0.74
CA PRO A 19 -0.72 -15.85 -0.50
C PRO A 19 -0.34 -14.57 -1.25
N GLU A 20 -0.75 -14.42 -2.49
CA GLU A 20 -0.46 -13.24 -3.30
C GLU A 20 -1.08 -11.99 -2.69
N HIS A 21 -2.31 -12.09 -2.20
CA HIS A 21 -3.03 -10.97 -1.60
C HIS A 21 -2.38 -10.56 -0.27
N VAL A 22 -2.10 -11.51 0.60
CA VAL A 22 -1.49 -11.25 1.90
C VAL A 22 -0.08 -10.68 1.74
N THR A 23 0.71 -11.24 0.82
CA THR A 23 2.06 -10.74 0.56
C THR A 23 2.03 -9.30 0.07
N LEU A 24 1.10 -8.98 -0.84
CA LEU A 24 0.98 -7.62 -1.38
C LEU A 24 0.59 -6.62 -0.29
N LEU A 25 -0.32 -7.00 0.62
CA LEU A 25 -0.67 -6.15 1.75
C LEU A 25 0.52 -5.90 2.66
N GLN A 26 1.33 -6.92 2.92
CA GLN A 26 2.53 -6.78 3.74
C GLN A 26 3.58 -5.91 3.06
N ASP A 27 3.77 -6.10 1.75
CA ASP A 27 4.69 -5.28 0.97
C ASP A 27 4.27 -3.82 1.00
N CYS A 28 2.98 -3.56 0.86
CA CYS A 28 2.44 -2.20 0.91
C CYS A 28 2.72 -1.55 2.27
N ALA A 29 2.45 -2.27 3.36
CA ALA A 29 2.70 -1.75 4.70
C ALA A 29 4.18 -1.43 4.91
N GLU A 30 5.06 -2.31 4.47
CA GLU A 30 6.49 -2.15 4.66
C GLU A 30 7.06 -0.99 3.83
N ILE A 31 6.71 -0.91 2.55
CA ILE A 31 7.23 0.18 1.71
C ILE A 31 6.69 1.54 2.15
N CYS A 32 5.45 1.60 2.61
CA CYS A 32 4.88 2.86 3.13
C CYS A 32 5.65 3.32 4.37
N GLN A 33 5.99 2.42 5.27
CA GLN A 33 6.76 2.77 6.46
C GLN A 33 8.17 3.20 6.10
N THR A 34 8.81 2.50 5.18
CA THR A 34 10.16 2.84 4.70
C THR A 34 10.18 4.21 4.06
N SER A 35 9.20 4.48 3.19
CA SER A 35 9.09 5.78 2.51
C SER A 35 8.89 6.91 3.51
N ALA A 36 8.03 6.71 4.52
CA ALA A 36 7.81 7.69 5.57
C ALA A 36 9.10 7.96 6.35
N ASN A 37 9.85 6.92 6.67
CA ASN A 37 11.12 7.05 7.39
C ASN A 37 12.12 7.87 6.59
N PHE A 38 12.22 7.64 5.28
CA PHE A 38 13.12 8.41 4.42
C PHE A 38 12.73 9.88 4.39
N MET A 39 11.43 10.17 4.31
CA MET A 39 10.95 11.56 4.31
C MET A 39 11.18 12.26 5.63
N ILE A 40 10.94 11.56 6.75
CA ILE A 40 11.09 12.14 8.09
C ILE A 40 12.53 12.59 8.34
N ARG A 41 13.52 11.80 7.90
CA ARG A 41 14.93 12.19 8.10
C ARG A 41 15.50 13.06 6.98
N GLY A 42 14.66 13.45 6.02
CA GLY A 42 15.09 14.34 4.93
C GLY A 42 16.09 13.70 3.97
N SER A 43 15.93 12.40 3.71
CA SER A 43 16.82 11.69 2.81
C SER A 43 16.72 12.22 1.37
N ASP A 44 17.86 12.40 0.71
CA ASP A 44 17.91 12.78 -0.70
C ASP A 44 17.38 11.67 -1.61
N LEU A 45 17.21 10.46 -1.07
CA LEU A 45 16.73 9.31 -1.83
C LEU A 45 15.24 9.07 -1.68
N HIS A 46 14.51 9.98 -1.03
CA HIS A 46 13.07 9.73 -0.79
C HIS A 46 12.25 9.66 -2.08
N ALA A 47 12.71 10.28 -3.17
CA ALA A 47 12.00 10.21 -4.44
C ALA A 47 11.97 8.76 -4.97
N GLU A 48 13.06 8.02 -4.80
CA GLU A 48 13.14 6.61 -5.20
C GLU A 48 12.19 5.74 -4.38
N THR A 49 12.17 5.93 -3.06
CA THR A 49 11.27 5.16 -2.19
C THR A 49 9.82 5.52 -2.44
N CYS A 50 9.53 6.79 -2.68
CA CYS A 50 8.17 7.24 -2.99
C CYS A 50 7.68 6.67 -4.32
N GLY A 51 8.56 6.58 -5.32
CA GLY A 51 8.22 5.97 -6.60
C GLY A 51 7.86 4.49 -6.44
N ALA A 52 8.69 3.75 -5.70
CA ALA A 52 8.42 2.34 -5.41
C ALA A 52 7.15 2.17 -4.59
N CYS A 53 6.94 3.04 -3.61
CA CYS A 53 5.74 3.03 -2.77
C CYS A 53 4.48 3.23 -3.61
N ALA A 54 4.50 4.18 -4.55
CA ALA A 54 3.37 4.43 -5.44
C ALA A 54 3.02 3.18 -6.24
N GLU A 55 4.01 2.50 -6.80
CA GLU A 55 3.80 1.28 -7.57
C GLU A 55 3.18 0.18 -6.73
N VAL A 56 3.71 -0.08 -5.54
CA VAL A 56 3.19 -1.11 -4.65
C VAL A 56 1.78 -0.77 -4.20
N CYS A 57 1.53 0.49 -3.84
CA CYS A 57 0.21 0.92 -3.38
C CYS A 57 -0.84 0.79 -4.48
N GLU A 58 -0.49 1.06 -5.74
CA GLU A 58 -1.42 0.90 -6.85
C GLU A 58 -1.78 -0.56 -7.07
N ARG A 59 -0.81 -1.45 -6.98
CA ARG A 59 -1.06 -2.89 -7.12
C ARG A 59 -1.91 -3.41 -5.97
N CYS A 60 -1.62 -2.94 -4.76
CA CYS A 60 -2.41 -3.30 -3.58
C CYS A 60 -3.85 -2.81 -3.72
N ALA A 61 -4.05 -1.59 -4.19
CA ALA A 61 -5.39 -1.04 -4.40
C ALA A 61 -6.17 -1.87 -5.42
N ALA A 62 -5.55 -2.22 -6.54
CA ALA A 62 -6.19 -3.03 -7.58
C ALA A 62 -6.58 -4.41 -7.05
N ASP A 63 -5.70 -5.01 -6.24
CA ASP A 63 -5.97 -6.32 -5.66
C ASP A 63 -7.13 -6.26 -4.66
N CYS A 64 -7.15 -5.25 -3.79
CA CYS A 64 -8.23 -5.08 -2.82
C CYS A 64 -9.57 -4.79 -3.50
N GLU A 65 -9.55 -4.09 -4.65
CA GLU A 65 -10.78 -3.78 -5.38
C GLU A 65 -11.47 -5.00 -5.96
N ARG A 66 -10.75 -6.08 -6.19
CA ARG A 66 -11.38 -7.34 -6.62
C ARG A 66 -12.36 -7.87 -5.58
N MET A 67 -12.22 -7.42 -4.34
CA MET A 67 -13.06 -7.84 -3.21
C MET A 67 -13.81 -6.65 -2.62
N ARG A 68 -14.12 -5.65 -3.45
CA ARG A 68 -14.70 -4.37 -2.99
C ARG A 68 -16.10 -4.48 -2.40
N ASP A 69 -16.77 -5.61 -2.60
CA ASP A 69 -18.07 -5.85 -1.96
C ASP A 69 -17.95 -5.86 -0.45
N ASP A 70 -16.75 -6.10 0.06
CA ASP A 70 -16.46 -6.03 1.47
C ASP A 70 -16.01 -4.60 1.82
N PRO A 71 -16.69 -3.94 2.78
CA PRO A 71 -16.34 -2.55 3.14
C PRO A 71 -14.89 -2.38 3.58
N ARG A 72 -14.29 -3.38 4.22
CA ARG A 72 -12.91 -3.29 4.66
C ARG A 72 -11.94 -3.30 3.46
N MET A 73 -12.23 -4.12 2.46
CA MET A 73 -11.44 -4.16 1.25
C MET A 73 -11.56 -2.86 0.46
N ALA A 74 -12.76 -2.31 0.37
CA ALA A 74 -12.99 -1.03 -0.30
C ALA A 74 -12.23 0.10 0.40
N ALA A 75 -12.23 0.12 1.74
CA ALA A 75 -11.50 1.12 2.51
C ALA A 75 -9.98 1.00 2.31
N CYS A 76 -9.48 -0.22 2.27
CA CYS A 76 -8.06 -0.48 2.03
C CYS A 76 -7.65 -0.01 0.64
N ALA A 77 -8.45 -0.31 -0.38
CA ALA A 77 -8.19 0.11 -1.75
C ALA A 77 -8.13 1.64 -1.86
N GLU A 78 -9.06 2.33 -1.23
CA GLU A 78 -9.07 3.79 -1.25
C GLU A 78 -7.84 4.38 -0.58
N MET A 79 -7.45 3.84 0.57
CA MET A 79 -6.27 4.30 1.29
C MET A 79 -5.01 4.09 0.45
N CYS A 80 -4.89 2.94 -0.21
CA CYS A 80 -3.75 2.64 -1.07
C CYS A 80 -3.69 3.60 -2.26
N ARG A 81 -4.82 3.98 -2.84
CA ARG A 81 -4.85 4.95 -3.93
C ARG A 81 -4.40 6.32 -3.49
N ARG A 82 -4.84 6.77 -2.31
CA ARG A 82 -4.42 8.05 -1.75
C ARG A 82 -2.92 8.06 -1.48
N CYS A 83 -2.40 6.96 -0.96
CA CYS A 83 -0.98 6.81 -0.71
C CYS A 83 -0.19 6.86 -2.03
N ALA A 84 -0.67 6.17 -3.06
CA ALA A 84 -0.02 6.16 -4.36
C ALA A 84 0.04 7.56 -4.97
N GLU A 85 -1.05 8.31 -4.91
CA GLU A 85 -1.07 9.69 -5.41
C GLU A 85 -0.10 10.57 -4.67
N SER A 86 -0.09 10.48 -3.35
CA SER A 86 0.81 11.27 -2.50
C SER A 86 2.27 10.94 -2.82
N CYS A 87 2.60 9.66 -2.96
CA CYS A 87 3.96 9.23 -3.28
C CYS A 87 4.40 9.68 -4.67
N ARG A 88 3.49 9.67 -5.65
CA ARG A 88 3.82 10.15 -6.99
C ARG A 88 4.13 11.64 -6.98
N ARG A 89 3.35 12.42 -6.24
CA ARG A 89 3.61 13.87 -6.13
C ARG A 89 4.97 14.11 -5.49
N MET A 90 5.32 13.37 -4.44
CA MET A 90 6.61 13.51 -3.77
C MET A 90 7.77 13.13 -4.69
N ALA A 91 7.61 12.04 -5.46
CA ALA A 91 8.63 11.61 -6.40
C ALA A 91 8.86 12.67 -7.50
N HIS A 92 7.79 13.26 -8.00
CA HIS A 92 7.89 14.28 -9.05
C HIS A 92 8.50 15.59 -8.55
N GLN A 93 8.24 15.95 -7.30
CA GLN A 93 8.78 17.18 -6.73
C GLN A 93 10.30 17.17 -6.61
N MET A 94 10.89 15.99 -6.57
CA MET A 94 12.35 15.85 -6.46
C MET A 94 13.05 15.78 -7.81
N ALA A 95 12.29 15.64 -8.88
CA ALA A 95 12.87 15.51 -10.23
C ALA A 95 13.50 16.81 -10.73
#